data_e4fde17ceb28af7e4f2c0a93212061bd
#
_entry.id   e4fde17ceb28af7e4f2c0a93212061bd
#
_cell.length_a   1.000
_cell.length_b   1.000
_cell.length_c   1.000
_cell.angle_alpha   90.00
_cell.angle_beta   90.00
_cell.angle_gamma   90.00
#
_symmetry.space_group_name_H-M   'P 1'
#
loop_
_entity.id
_entity.type
_entity.pdbx_description
1 polymer ?
#
loop_
_entity_poly.entity_id
_entity_poly.type
_entity_poly.pdbx_seq_one_letter_code
_entity_poly.pdbx_strand_id
1 'polypeptide(L)'
;MKNVLVGQSGGPTAVINSSLAGVYETAKACGAPHVYGMQYGIEGVLEGKLVDLDTVLGDKMDIELLKRTPSSFLGSCRHKLPDPAVDEKPFLQLFELFKQYDIGAVFYIGGNDSMDTISKLSAYGKTVNSEIRFIGVPKTIDNDLMLTDHTPGYGSAAKYIATILKEVICDSSVYDLRSVTVAEIMGRHTGWLAAAASLAAGPDCNGPDLILLPERPFDEEAFLARVAELEKERHNVIIAVSEGVKNKDGVFLCDLVSTAGQLDAFGHKAILSGTSRYLADLIRVRLGCKTRAIEFSTLQRCASHLASRTDVTEAYQVGGAAVEAAVRGETAKMAAIKRLSNQPYRVETEMVDVTQVANFEKTVPDEWITADGMHVNEKFERYARPLIQAELTPIYINGVPRHIHL
;
A
#
# COMPACT_ATOMS: atom_id res chain seq x y z
N MET A 1 28.07 -10.33 -10.76
CA MET A 1 26.60 -10.61 -10.79
C MET A 1 26.18 -10.76 -12.24
N LYS A 2 25.23 -11.64 -12.60
CA LYS A 2 24.59 -11.65 -13.92
C LYS A 2 23.59 -10.51 -14.05
N ASN A 3 22.92 -10.38 -15.20
CA ASN A 3 21.85 -9.40 -15.39
C ASN A 3 20.71 -9.59 -14.39
N VAL A 4 20.06 -8.51 -14.08
CA VAL A 4 18.95 -8.44 -13.12
C VAL A 4 17.66 -8.08 -13.83
N LEU A 5 16.56 -8.68 -13.40
CA LEU A 5 15.21 -8.34 -13.85
C LEU A 5 14.38 -7.89 -12.66
N VAL A 6 13.76 -6.71 -12.76
CA VAL A 6 12.90 -6.15 -11.72
C VAL A 6 11.54 -5.77 -12.27
N GLY A 7 10.47 -6.11 -11.55
CA GLY A 7 9.10 -5.78 -11.91
C GLY A 7 8.31 -5.15 -10.79
N GLN A 8 7.24 -4.44 -11.17
CA GLN A 8 6.28 -3.82 -10.26
C GLN A 8 4.90 -4.42 -10.53
N SER A 9 4.11 -4.68 -9.48
CA SER A 9 2.78 -5.28 -9.65
C SER A 9 1.79 -4.86 -8.56
N GLY A 10 0.50 -5.07 -8.85
CA GLY A 10 -0.61 -4.71 -7.98
C GLY A 10 -0.92 -3.21 -7.97
N GLY A 11 -1.62 -2.75 -6.94
CA GLY A 11 -1.95 -1.32 -6.77
C GLY A 11 -0.68 -0.48 -6.60
N PRO A 12 -0.57 0.67 -7.31
CA PRO A 12 0.59 1.54 -7.17
C PRO A 12 0.60 2.29 -5.82
N THR A 13 1.76 2.85 -5.45
CA THR A 13 1.93 3.69 -4.26
C THR A 13 2.77 4.92 -4.58
N ALA A 14 2.84 5.87 -3.63
CA ALA A 14 3.70 7.05 -3.76
C ALA A 14 5.20 6.70 -3.72
N VAL A 15 5.58 5.51 -3.23
CA VAL A 15 6.99 5.14 -2.97
C VAL A 15 7.47 3.88 -3.69
N ILE A 16 6.62 3.21 -4.47
CA ILE A 16 6.99 1.96 -5.17
C ILE A 16 8.23 2.15 -6.06
N ASN A 17 8.40 3.33 -6.64
CA ASN A 17 9.56 3.66 -7.46
C ASN A 17 10.82 3.90 -6.63
N SER A 18 10.71 4.22 -5.34
CA SER A 18 11.87 4.25 -4.44
C SER A 18 12.42 2.86 -4.20
N SER A 19 11.56 1.84 -4.09
CA SER A 19 11.99 0.42 -4.05
C SER A 19 12.70 0.02 -5.35
N LEU A 20 12.18 0.45 -6.50
CA LEU A 20 12.82 0.22 -7.81
C LEU A 20 14.19 0.87 -7.87
N ALA A 21 14.33 2.13 -7.39
CA ALA A 21 15.61 2.83 -7.32
C ALA A 21 16.62 2.08 -6.44
N GLY A 22 16.16 1.55 -5.30
CA GLY A 22 16.99 0.74 -4.40
C GLY A 22 17.51 -0.54 -5.06
N VAL A 23 16.63 -1.25 -5.80
CA VAL A 23 17.05 -2.43 -6.59
C VAL A 23 18.04 -2.04 -7.66
N TYR A 24 17.76 -0.99 -8.44
CA TYR A 24 18.60 -0.55 -9.56
C TYR A 24 20.01 -0.15 -9.09
N GLU A 25 20.11 0.81 -8.18
CA GLU A 25 21.41 1.33 -7.73
C GLU A 25 22.25 0.23 -7.04
N THR A 26 21.62 -0.61 -6.21
CA THR A 26 22.34 -1.70 -5.53
C THR A 26 22.79 -2.78 -6.51
N ALA A 27 21.96 -3.14 -7.50
CA ALA A 27 22.36 -4.10 -8.54
C ALA A 27 23.57 -3.59 -9.35
N LYS A 28 23.57 -2.30 -9.73
CA LYS A 28 24.72 -1.67 -10.42
C LYS A 28 25.95 -1.64 -9.53
N ALA A 29 25.81 -1.30 -8.24
CA ALA A 29 26.91 -1.32 -7.27
C ALA A 29 27.50 -2.73 -7.06
N CYS A 30 26.67 -3.77 -7.15
CA CYS A 30 27.08 -5.18 -7.10
C CYS A 30 27.61 -5.72 -8.45
N GLY A 31 27.75 -4.88 -9.47
CA GLY A 31 28.36 -5.22 -10.75
C GLY A 31 27.41 -5.96 -11.72
N ALA A 32 26.11 -5.73 -11.67
CA ALA A 32 25.18 -6.20 -12.67
C ALA A 32 25.47 -5.51 -14.03
N PRO A 33 25.71 -6.25 -15.10
CA PRO A 33 25.94 -5.66 -16.43
C PRO A 33 24.76 -4.83 -16.89
N HIS A 34 23.55 -5.41 -16.81
CA HIS A 34 22.29 -4.77 -17.14
C HIS A 34 21.25 -4.98 -16.04
N VAL A 35 20.36 -3.99 -15.86
CA VAL A 35 19.17 -4.09 -15.05
C VAL A 35 17.96 -3.88 -15.94
N TYR A 36 17.22 -4.96 -16.19
CA TYR A 36 16.01 -4.93 -17.01
C TYR A 36 14.77 -4.68 -16.14
N GLY A 37 13.87 -3.83 -16.63
CA GLY A 37 12.55 -3.60 -16.08
C GLY A 37 11.49 -4.40 -16.80
N MET A 38 10.58 -5.03 -16.05
CA MET A 38 9.38 -5.68 -16.58
C MET A 38 8.33 -4.59 -16.88
N GLN A 39 8.09 -4.24 -18.13
CA GLN A 39 6.97 -3.38 -18.46
C GLN A 39 5.65 -4.13 -18.25
N TYR A 40 4.77 -3.59 -17.39
CA TYR A 40 3.50 -4.21 -16.99
C TYR A 40 3.67 -5.56 -16.26
N GLY A 41 4.71 -5.68 -15.43
CA GLY A 41 4.95 -6.84 -14.58
C GLY A 41 5.16 -8.14 -15.35
N ILE A 42 4.77 -9.26 -14.72
CA ILE A 42 5.01 -10.59 -15.29
C ILE A 42 4.21 -10.83 -16.59
N GLU A 43 3.05 -10.21 -16.74
CA GLU A 43 2.23 -10.29 -17.94
C GLU A 43 2.96 -9.69 -19.15
N GLY A 44 3.55 -8.52 -18.97
CA GLY A 44 4.33 -7.90 -20.03
C GLY A 44 5.61 -8.68 -20.39
N VAL A 45 6.24 -9.36 -19.43
CA VAL A 45 7.37 -10.25 -19.73
C VAL A 45 6.93 -11.40 -20.63
N LEU A 46 5.77 -12.01 -20.36
CA LEU A 46 5.21 -13.05 -21.24
C LEU A 46 4.95 -12.54 -22.67
N GLU A 47 4.74 -11.25 -22.84
CA GLU A 47 4.60 -10.58 -24.14
C GLU A 47 5.94 -10.05 -24.70
N GLY A 48 7.06 -10.30 -24.02
CA GLY A 48 8.40 -9.84 -24.43
C GLY A 48 8.66 -8.34 -24.15
N LYS A 49 7.86 -7.68 -23.31
CA LYS A 49 7.98 -6.26 -22.99
C LYS A 49 8.98 -6.04 -21.85
N LEU A 50 10.23 -5.81 -22.22
CA LEU A 50 11.31 -5.48 -21.30
C LEU A 50 11.93 -4.13 -21.68
N VAL A 51 12.44 -3.42 -20.69
CA VAL A 51 13.21 -2.17 -20.88
C VAL A 51 14.55 -2.29 -20.17
N ASP A 52 15.63 -1.90 -20.84
CA ASP A 52 16.92 -1.75 -20.19
C ASP A 52 16.93 -0.44 -19.41
N LEU A 53 16.92 -0.52 -18.08
CA LEU A 53 16.89 0.63 -17.20
C LEU A 53 18.15 1.48 -17.28
N ASP A 54 19.28 0.90 -17.73
CA ASP A 54 20.52 1.66 -17.93
C ASP A 54 20.37 2.72 -19.05
N THR A 55 19.39 2.56 -19.95
CA THR A 55 19.11 3.54 -21.02
C THR A 55 18.18 4.66 -20.57
N VAL A 56 17.46 4.50 -19.45
CA VAL A 56 16.43 5.43 -18.99
C VAL A 56 16.86 6.16 -17.73
N LEU A 57 17.59 5.48 -16.85
CA LEU A 57 18.07 6.01 -15.57
C LEU A 57 19.57 6.39 -15.71
N GLY A 58 19.83 7.39 -16.56
CA GLY A 58 21.20 7.72 -16.99
C GLY A 58 22.02 8.48 -15.96
N ASP A 59 21.37 9.22 -15.05
CA ASP A 59 22.08 10.02 -14.08
C ASP A 59 21.41 10.04 -12.68
N LYS A 60 22.08 10.71 -11.74
CA LYS A 60 21.56 10.82 -10.37
C LYS A 60 20.24 11.61 -10.27
N MET A 61 20.00 12.51 -11.19
CA MET A 61 18.77 13.31 -11.21
C MET A 61 17.58 12.43 -11.61
N ASP A 62 17.76 11.52 -12.55
CA ASP A 62 16.73 10.55 -12.95
C ASP A 62 16.33 9.68 -11.77
N ILE A 63 17.30 9.20 -10.99
CA ILE A 63 17.05 8.43 -9.76
C ILE A 63 16.30 9.27 -8.71
N GLU A 64 16.68 10.51 -8.52
CA GLU A 64 15.99 11.41 -7.59
C GLU A 64 14.56 11.76 -8.05
N LEU A 65 14.33 11.89 -9.34
CA LEU A 65 13.00 12.05 -9.92
C LEU A 65 12.18 10.75 -9.78
N LEU A 66 12.80 9.59 -10.02
CA LEU A 66 12.15 8.28 -9.87
C LEU A 66 11.60 8.10 -8.43
N LYS A 67 12.40 8.40 -7.41
CA LYS A 67 11.98 8.33 -5.99
C LYS A 67 10.79 9.25 -5.67
N ARG A 68 10.57 10.30 -6.42
CA ARG A 68 9.50 11.31 -6.25
C ARG A 68 8.32 11.10 -7.20
N THR A 69 8.47 10.22 -8.16
CA THR A 69 7.41 9.90 -9.13
C THR A 69 6.42 8.93 -8.52
N PRO A 70 5.14 9.29 -8.41
CA PRO A 70 4.12 8.37 -7.90
C PRO A 70 3.77 7.30 -8.92
N SER A 71 3.07 6.27 -8.46
CA SER A 71 2.62 5.17 -9.30
C SER A 71 3.76 4.24 -9.72
N SER A 72 3.49 3.28 -10.59
CA SER A 72 4.46 2.29 -11.05
C SER A 72 5.14 2.78 -12.33
N PHE A 73 6.41 3.13 -12.26
CA PHE A 73 7.20 3.62 -13.40
C PHE A 73 7.24 2.59 -14.55
N LEU A 74 7.36 1.30 -14.20
CA LEU A 74 7.36 0.19 -15.16
C LEU A 74 5.95 -0.24 -15.60
N GLY A 75 4.90 0.46 -15.16
CA GLY A 75 3.54 -0.05 -15.25
C GLY A 75 3.28 -1.15 -14.22
N SER A 76 2.09 -1.72 -14.25
CA SER A 76 1.66 -2.75 -13.31
C SER A 76 0.73 -3.76 -13.98
N CYS A 77 0.60 -4.95 -13.39
CA CYS A 77 -0.41 -5.93 -13.80
C CYS A 77 -1.11 -6.55 -12.58
N ARG A 78 -2.20 -7.23 -12.85
CA ARG A 78 -2.93 -8.09 -11.90
C ARG A 78 -3.00 -9.51 -12.45
N HIS A 79 -1.86 -10.05 -12.86
CA HIS A 79 -1.76 -11.39 -13.41
C HIS A 79 -1.38 -12.39 -12.32
N LYS A 80 -2.15 -13.47 -12.20
CA LYS A 80 -1.86 -14.57 -11.29
C LYS A 80 -1.30 -15.74 -12.08
N LEU A 81 -0.05 -16.12 -11.81
CA LEU A 81 0.50 -17.34 -12.39
C LEU A 81 -0.30 -18.55 -11.92
N PRO A 82 -0.61 -19.50 -12.83
CA PRO A 82 -1.24 -20.76 -12.44
C PRO A 82 -0.34 -21.59 -11.53
N ASP A 83 -0.86 -22.69 -10.99
CA ASP A 83 0.00 -23.73 -10.42
C ASP A 83 0.79 -24.39 -11.56
N PRO A 84 2.13 -24.50 -11.47
CA PRO A 84 2.92 -25.12 -12.53
C PRO A 84 2.57 -26.60 -12.79
N ALA A 85 1.97 -27.28 -11.84
CA ALA A 85 1.43 -28.64 -12.04
C ALA A 85 0.15 -28.66 -12.89
N VAL A 86 -0.58 -27.55 -12.99
CA VAL A 86 -1.80 -27.41 -13.79
C VAL A 86 -1.51 -26.86 -15.17
N ASP A 87 -0.67 -25.80 -15.25
CA ASP A 87 -0.23 -25.20 -16.50
C ASP A 87 1.23 -24.74 -16.39
N GLU A 88 2.11 -25.51 -17.01
CA GLU A 88 3.56 -25.25 -17.02
C GLU A 88 3.99 -24.23 -18.08
N LYS A 89 3.16 -23.97 -19.10
CA LYS A 89 3.55 -23.15 -20.26
C LYS A 89 4.07 -21.76 -19.91
N PRO A 90 3.45 -20.97 -19.02
CA PRO A 90 3.95 -19.66 -18.66
C PRO A 90 5.34 -19.73 -18.01
N PHE A 91 5.61 -20.77 -17.23
CA PHE A 91 6.91 -20.97 -16.57
C PHE A 91 8.00 -21.29 -17.60
N LEU A 92 7.74 -22.21 -18.53
CA LEU A 92 8.69 -22.52 -19.63
C LEU A 92 9.05 -21.27 -20.41
N GLN A 93 8.04 -20.47 -20.80
CA GLN A 93 8.26 -19.22 -21.54
C GLN A 93 9.08 -18.21 -20.73
N LEU A 94 8.78 -18.01 -19.46
CA LEU A 94 9.53 -17.10 -18.60
C LEU A 94 10.99 -17.55 -18.43
N PHE A 95 11.24 -18.83 -18.19
CA PHE A 95 12.60 -19.33 -17.99
C PHE A 95 13.42 -19.32 -19.28
N GLU A 96 12.80 -19.47 -20.45
CA GLU A 96 13.47 -19.24 -21.73
C GLU A 96 13.88 -17.77 -21.91
N LEU A 97 12.99 -16.82 -21.59
CA LEU A 97 13.31 -15.40 -21.60
C LEU A 97 14.42 -15.06 -20.60
N PHE A 98 14.37 -15.61 -19.39
CA PHE A 98 15.43 -15.39 -18.39
C PHE A 98 16.79 -15.90 -18.90
N LYS A 99 16.81 -17.03 -19.59
CA LYS A 99 18.03 -17.55 -20.22
C LYS A 99 18.51 -16.66 -21.38
N GLN A 100 17.58 -16.21 -22.23
CA GLN A 100 17.89 -15.32 -23.36
C GLN A 100 18.56 -14.02 -22.91
N TYR A 101 18.12 -13.44 -21.80
CA TYR A 101 18.65 -12.20 -21.25
C TYR A 101 19.75 -12.42 -20.21
N ASP A 102 20.26 -13.63 -20.03
CA ASP A 102 21.24 -14.02 -19.00
C ASP A 102 20.89 -13.50 -17.61
N ILE A 103 19.62 -13.66 -17.19
CA ILE A 103 19.12 -13.20 -15.90
C ILE A 103 19.64 -14.12 -14.78
N GLY A 104 20.27 -13.53 -13.77
CA GLY A 104 20.74 -14.23 -12.57
C GLY A 104 19.89 -13.99 -11.33
N ALA A 105 19.09 -12.90 -11.33
CA ALA A 105 18.18 -12.62 -10.24
C ALA A 105 16.92 -11.89 -10.75
N VAL A 106 15.79 -12.21 -10.14
CA VAL A 106 14.48 -11.62 -10.41
C VAL A 106 13.94 -11.00 -9.10
N PHE A 107 13.61 -9.72 -9.16
CA PHE A 107 13.03 -8.97 -8.07
C PHE A 107 11.60 -8.55 -8.44
N TYR A 108 10.63 -8.82 -7.56
CA TYR A 108 9.24 -8.47 -7.84
C TYR A 108 8.68 -7.63 -6.71
N ILE A 109 8.39 -6.35 -7.04
CA ILE A 109 7.91 -5.35 -6.07
C ILE A 109 6.39 -5.41 -6.04
N GLY A 110 5.82 -5.83 -4.91
CA GLY A 110 4.36 -5.94 -4.82
C GLY A 110 3.84 -6.48 -3.49
N GLY A 111 2.53 -6.73 -3.47
CA GLY A 111 1.78 -7.27 -2.32
C GLY A 111 1.72 -8.80 -2.30
N ASN A 112 0.69 -9.33 -1.65
CA ASN A 112 0.49 -10.76 -1.46
C ASN A 112 0.54 -11.59 -2.75
N ASP A 113 -0.16 -11.17 -3.82
CA ASP A 113 -0.14 -11.87 -5.10
C ASP A 113 1.25 -11.88 -5.76
N SER A 114 2.04 -10.83 -5.51
CA SER A 114 3.42 -10.76 -6.01
C SER A 114 4.33 -11.71 -5.24
N MET A 115 4.09 -11.89 -3.96
CA MET A 115 4.81 -12.87 -3.14
C MET A 115 4.43 -14.30 -3.54
N ASP A 116 3.17 -14.57 -3.89
CA ASP A 116 2.73 -15.84 -4.49
C ASP A 116 3.46 -16.11 -5.82
N THR A 117 3.60 -15.09 -6.68
CA THR A 117 4.37 -15.18 -7.93
C THR A 117 5.83 -15.56 -7.68
N ILE A 118 6.51 -14.90 -6.74
CA ILE A 118 7.90 -15.22 -6.35
C ILE A 118 7.99 -16.63 -5.78
N SER A 119 7.05 -17.05 -4.95
CA SER A 119 6.99 -18.41 -4.39
C SER A 119 6.92 -19.46 -5.50
N LYS A 120 6.00 -19.30 -6.47
CA LYS A 120 5.80 -20.20 -7.59
C LYS A 120 7.02 -20.27 -8.52
N LEU A 121 7.58 -19.10 -8.90
CA LEU A 121 8.79 -19.03 -9.73
C LEU A 121 9.98 -19.72 -9.06
N SER A 122 10.16 -19.49 -7.76
CA SER A 122 11.22 -20.13 -6.99
C SER A 122 11.04 -21.64 -6.87
N ALA A 123 9.80 -22.11 -6.63
CA ALA A 123 9.48 -23.53 -6.57
C ALA A 123 9.76 -24.21 -7.93
N TYR A 124 9.27 -23.61 -9.02
CA TYR A 124 9.51 -24.12 -10.37
C TYR A 124 11.02 -24.10 -10.71
N GLY A 125 11.74 -23.02 -10.37
CA GLY A 125 13.18 -22.92 -10.56
C GLY A 125 13.96 -24.08 -9.92
N LYS A 126 13.51 -24.56 -8.73
CA LYS A 126 14.11 -25.75 -8.08
C LYS A 126 13.88 -27.03 -8.91
N THR A 127 12.70 -27.21 -9.50
CA THR A 127 12.41 -28.41 -10.30
C THR A 127 13.25 -28.51 -11.56
N VAL A 128 13.62 -27.37 -12.16
CA VAL A 128 14.45 -27.29 -13.37
C VAL A 128 15.94 -27.02 -13.07
N ASN A 129 16.35 -27.11 -11.81
CA ASN A 129 17.72 -26.86 -11.33
C ASN A 129 18.26 -25.47 -11.78
N SER A 130 17.43 -24.45 -11.75
CA SER A 130 17.82 -23.09 -12.10
C SER A 130 18.63 -22.43 -10.98
N GLU A 131 19.68 -21.70 -11.36
CA GLU A 131 20.50 -20.90 -10.43
C GLU A 131 19.94 -19.48 -10.19
N ILE A 132 18.84 -19.11 -10.85
CA ILE A 132 18.23 -17.79 -10.76
C ILE A 132 17.70 -17.58 -9.32
N ARG A 133 17.97 -16.40 -8.75
CA ARG A 133 17.47 -16.00 -7.46
C ARG A 133 16.16 -15.22 -7.60
N PHE A 134 15.13 -15.60 -6.84
CA PHE A 134 13.81 -14.99 -6.85
C PHE A 134 13.56 -14.38 -5.48
N ILE A 135 13.44 -13.03 -5.43
CA ILE A 135 13.27 -12.27 -4.19
C ILE A 135 12.08 -11.32 -4.32
N GLY A 136 11.19 -11.34 -3.34
CA GLY A 136 10.10 -10.38 -3.21
C GLY A 136 10.57 -9.09 -2.54
N VAL A 137 10.04 -7.96 -3.03
CA VAL A 137 10.21 -6.65 -2.42
C VAL A 137 8.84 -6.16 -1.97
N PRO A 138 8.61 -5.93 -0.67
CA PRO A 138 7.29 -5.61 -0.15
C PRO A 138 6.80 -4.26 -0.65
N LYS A 139 5.54 -4.19 -1.01
CA LYS A 139 4.85 -2.95 -1.37
C LYS A 139 3.34 -3.15 -1.24
N THR A 140 2.69 -2.36 -0.40
CA THR A 140 1.24 -2.12 -0.38
C THR A 140 0.94 -0.95 0.55
N ILE A 141 -0.12 -0.19 0.26
CA ILE A 141 -0.63 0.82 1.21
C ILE A 141 -1.45 0.17 2.34
N ASP A 142 -1.94 -1.05 2.13
CA ASP A 142 -2.88 -1.72 3.05
C ASP A 142 -2.20 -2.23 4.32
N ASN A 143 -0.86 -2.26 4.36
CA ASN A 143 -0.05 -2.69 5.50
C ASN A 143 -0.37 -4.12 6.00
N ASP A 144 -0.78 -4.97 5.08
CA ASP A 144 -1.36 -6.29 5.33
C ASP A 144 -0.38 -7.46 5.16
N LEU A 145 0.88 -7.22 4.74
CA LEU A 145 1.86 -8.29 4.59
C LEU A 145 2.36 -8.82 5.93
N MET A 146 2.38 -10.14 6.04
CA MET A 146 2.91 -10.85 7.21
C MET A 146 4.43 -10.71 7.32
N LEU A 147 4.97 -10.95 8.50
CA LEU A 147 6.40 -11.00 8.83
C LEU A 147 7.19 -9.72 8.54
N THR A 148 6.52 -8.62 8.30
CA THR A 148 7.14 -7.29 8.26
C THR A 148 6.44 -6.35 9.25
N ASP A 149 7.16 -5.45 9.89
CA ASP A 149 6.56 -4.49 10.82
C ASP A 149 5.51 -3.64 10.10
N HIS A 150 5.88 -3.08 8.96
CA HIS A 150 5.00 -2.35 8.07
C HIS A 150 5.47 -2.50 6.62
N THR A 151 4.67 -2.01 5.68
CA THR A 151 4.95 -2.14 4.26
C THR A 151 5.23 -0.78 3.61
N PRO A 152 6.26 -0.68 2.73
CA PRO A 152 6.47 0.51 1.93
C PRO A 152 5.23 0.90 1.11
N GLY A 153 4.82 2.14 1.25
CA GLY A 153 3.57 2.69 0.71
C GLY A 153 2.58 3.09 1.79
N TYR A 154 2.51 2.34 2.89
CA TYR A 154 1.61 2.62 4.01
C TYR A 154 1.92 3.95 4.69
N GLY A 155 3.19 4.23 5.02
CA GLY A 155 3.57 5.45 5.74
C GLY A 155 3.18 6.72 4.99
N SER A 156 3.36 6.76 3.68
CA SER A 156 2.98 7.91 2.84
C SER A 156 1.47 8.06 2.72
N ALA A 157 0.73 6.96 2.54
CA ALA A 157 -0.73 6.99 2.50
C ALA A 157 -1.31 7.41 3.86
N ALA A 158 -0.78 6.91 4.97
CA ALA A 158 -1.15 7.31 6.32
C ALA A 158 -0.90 8.81 6.58
N LYS A 159 0.23 9.35 6.10
CA LYS A 159 0.53 10.79 6.17
C LYS A 159 -0.46 11.62 5.39
N TYR A 160 -0.79 11.20 4.16
CA TYR A 160 -1.83 11.85 3.36
C TYR A 160 -3.16 11.90 4.09
N ILE A 161 -3.63 10.75 4.60
CA ILE A 161 -4.91 10.63 5.32
C ILE A 161 -4.94 11.56 6.53
N ALA A 162 -3.91 11.52 7.37
CA ALA A 162 -3.82 12.37 8.56
C ALA A 162 -3.81 13.87 8.21
N THR A 163 -3.05 14.26 7.18
CA THR A 163 -2.92 15.66 6.74
C THR A 163 -4.25 16.17 6.17
N ILE A 164 -4.80 15.46 5.19
CA ILE A 164 -6.04 15.90 4.52
C ILE A 164 -7.22 15.88 5.48
N LEU A 165 -7.31 14.88 6.36
CA LEU A 165 -8.39 14.85 7.35
C LEU A 165 -8.30 16.01 8.32
N LYS A 166 -7.09 16.40 8.75
CA LYS A 166 -6.88 17.58 9.60
C LYS A 166 -7.32 18.87 8.91
N GLU A 167 -7.04 19.01 7.60
CA GLU A 167 -7.50 20.15 6.81
C GLU A 167 -9.03 20.15 6.63
N VAL A 168 -9.65 18.98 6.43
CA VAL A 168 -11.11 18.81 6.38
C VAL A 168 -11.76 19.17 7.73
N ILE A 169 -11.13 18.81 8.84
CA ILE A 169 -11.60 19.21 10.18
C ILE A 169 -11.58 20.73 10.31
N CYS A 170 -10.50 21.39 9.89
CA CYS A 170 -10.41 22.87 9.90
C CYS A 170 -11.51 23.50 9.03
N ASP A 171 -11.71 23.03 7.79
CA ASP A 171 -12.76 23.53 6.89
C ASP A 171 -14.16 23.32 7.48
N SER A 172 -14.41 22.19 8.11
CA SER A 172 -15.72 21.86 8.69
C SER A 172 -16.04 22.71 9.92
N SER A 173 -15.03 23.20 10.65
CA SER A 173 -15.19 23.91 11.92
C SER A 173 -15.61 25.38 11.78
N VAL A 174 -15.65 25.92 10.56
CA VAL A 174 -15.91 27.37 10.34
C VAL A 174 -17.39 27.77 10.46
N TYR A 175 -18.30 26.81 10.48
CA TYR A 175 -19.74 27.06 10.53
C TYR A 175 -20.33 26.70 11.88
N ASP A 176 -21.15 27.60 12.43
CA ASP A 176 -21.97 27.35 13.62
C ASP A 176 -23.25 26.58 13.24
N LEU A 177 -23.07 25.44 12.59
CA LEU A 177 -24.16 24.56 12.14
C LEU A 177 -23.81 23.10 12.46
N ARG A 178 -24.77 22.37 13.00
CA ARG A 178 -24.60 20.93 13.23
C ARG A 178 -24.41 20.19 11.90
N SER A 179 -23.31 19.52 11.78
CA SER A 179 -23.00 18.74 10.58
C SER A 179 -22.13 17.52 10.90
N VAL A 180 -22.27 16.48 10.10
CA VAL A 180 -21.44 15.27 10.17
C VAL A 180 -20.72 15.11 8.84
N THR A 181 -19.40 14.98 8.88
CA THR A 181 -18.58 14.67 7.69
C THR A 181 -18.05 13.25 7.80
N VAL A 182 -18.31 12.44 6.80
CA VAL A 182 -17.85 11.04 6.71
C VAL A 182 -16.77 10.94 5.62
N ALA A 183 -15.54 10.61 6.01
CA ALA A 183 -14.42 10.43 5.11
C ALA A 183 -14.17 8.93 4.86
N GLU A 184 -14.30 8.49 3.61
CA GLU A 184 -14.05 7.12 3.18
C GLU A 184 -12.58 6.94 2.80
N ILE A 185 -11.98 5.90 3.35
CA ILE A 185 -10.57 5.56 3.24
C ILE A 185 -10.45 4.15 2.66
N MET A 186 -9.46 3.91 1.80
CA MET A 186 -9.18 2.58 1.26
C MET A 186 -8.84 1.59 2.39
N GLY A 187 -9.11 0.31 2.15
CA GLY A 187 -8.86 -0.78 3.09
C GLY A 187 -9.99 -1.79 3.03
N ARG A 188 -9.89 -2.75 2.08
CA ARG A 188 -10.96 -3.72 1.84
C ARG A 188 -11.09 -4.72 2.98
N HIS A 189 -9.96 -5.27 3.45
CA HIS A 189 -9.91 -6.36 4.40
C HIS A 189 -9.31 -5.94 5.74
N THR A 190 -8.49 -4.89 5.72
CA THR A 190 -7.76 -4.40 6.89
C THR A 190 -7.94 -2.91 7.08
N GLY A 191 -8.02 -2.46 8.32
CA GLY A 191 -8.32 -1.09 8.71
C GLY A 191 -7.10 -0.20 8.95
N TRP A 192 -5.90 -0.61 8.58
CA TRP A 192 -4.66 0.13 8.85
C TRP A 192 -4.69 1.59 8.37
N LEU A 193 -5.21 1.81 7.15
CA LEU A 193 -5.32 3.16 6.59
C LEU A 193 -6.41 3.99 7.28
N ALA A 194 -7.57 3.40 7.55
CA ALA A 194 -8.62 4.11 8.27
C ALA A 194 -8.19 4.45 9.70
N ALA A 195 -7.48 3.54 10.37
CA ALA A 195 -6.88 3.78 11.69
C ALA A 195 -5.88 4.94 11.68
N ALA A 196 -5.15 5.15 10.56
CA ALA A 196 -4.22 6.27 10.40
C ALA A 196 -4.89 7.65 10.47
N ALA A 197 -6.20 7.73 10.33
CA ALA A 197 -6.98 8.95 10.56
C ALA A 197 -6.79 9.50 12.00
N SER A 198 -6.53 8.64 12.99
CA SER A 198 -6.23 9.04 14.38
C SER A 198 -4.99 9.92 14.47
N LEU A 199 -4.05 9.80 13.53
CA LEU A 199 -2.82 10.60 13.49
C LEU A 199 -3.06 12.10 13.17
N ALA A 200 -4.26 12.48 12.74
CA ALA A 200 -4.66 13.87 12.60
C ALA A 200 -4.73 14.60 13.96
N ALA A 201 -4.90 13.83 15.05
CA ALA A 201 -4.93 14.38 16.40
C ALA A 201 -3.56 14.95 16.82
N GLY A 202 -3.61 16.07 17.53
CA GLY A 202 -2.45 16.77 18.03
C GLY A 202 -2.84 17.94 18.95
N PRO A 203 -1.90 18.79 19.34
CA PRO A 203 -2.17 19.92 20.26
C PRO A 203 -3.21 20.92 19.74
N ASP A 204 -3.40 20.97 18.43
CA ASP A 204 -4.23 21.94 17.70
C ASP A 204 -5.45 21.30 17.01
N CYS A 205 -5.64 19.99 17.15
CA CYS A 205 -6.72 19.25 16.51
C CYS A 205 -7.06 17.99 17.31
N ASN A 206 -8.33 17.74 17.57
CA ASN A 206 -8.76 16.53 18.28
C ASN A 206 -8.78 15.27 17.41
N GLY A 207 -8.58 15.41 16.09
CA GLY A 207 -8.72 14.31 15.15
C GLY A 207 -10.18 13.95 14.85
N PRO A 208 -10.43 12.80 14.19
CA PRO A 208 -11.79 12.31 13.98
C PRO A 208 -12.44 11.86 15.27
N ASP A 209 -13.78 11.96 15.34
CA ASP A 209 -14.57 11.53 16.50
C ASP A 209 -14.81 10.03 16.49
N LEU A 210 -14.96 9.43 15.30
CA LEU A 210 -15.15 8.01 15.11
C LEU A 210 -14.24 7.50 13.98
N ILE A 211 -13.75 6.28 14.15
CA ILE A 211 -12.97 5.54 13.15
C ILE A 211 -13.54 4.12 13.05
N LEU A 212 -14.13 3.81 11.90
CA LEU A 212 -14.77 2.51 11.67
C LEU A 212 -13.86 1.63 10.82
N LEU A 213 -13.54 0.44 11.35
CA LEU A 213 -12.58 -0.50 10.76
C LEU A 213 -13.29 -1.78 10.28
N PRO A 214 -12.81 -2.44 9.22
CA PRO A 214 -13.38 -3.71 8.75
C PRO A 214 -13.19 -4.87 9.72
N GLU A 215 -12.28 -4.75 10.69
CA GLU A 215 -12.04 -5.71 11.77
C GLU A 215 -13.22 -5.84 12.75
N ARG A 216 -14.14 -4.86 12.72
CA ARG A 216 -15.34 -4.85 13.57
C ARG A 216 -16.61 -4.82 12.73
N PRO A 217 -17.59 -5.71 12.98
CA PRO A 217 -18.87 -5.64 12.32
C PRO A 217 -19.60 -4.35 12.72
N PHE A 218 -20.15 -3.66 11.73
CA PHE A 218 -20.91 -2.43 11.92
C PHE A 218 -22.23 -2.69 12.63
N ASP A 219 -22.46 -1.96 13.72
CA ASP A 219 -23.73 -1.90 14.46
C ASP A 219 -24.40 -0.57 14.21
N GLU A 220 -25.45 -0.55 13.39
CA GLU A 220 -26.16 0.65 12.98
C GLU A 220 -26.74 1.44 14.16
N GLU A 221 -27.41 0.74 15.08
CA GLU A 221 -28.07 1.42 16.22
C GLU A 221 -27.05 1.99 17.22
N ALA A 222 -25.99 1.25 17.53
CA ALA A 222 -24.91 1.73 18.38
C ALA A 222 -24.19 2.93 17.75
N PHE A 223 -23.95 2.88 16.44
CA PHE A 223 -23.34 3.97 15.68
C PHE A 223 -24.19 5.23 15.71
N LEU A 224 -25.49 5.13 15.38
CA LEU A 224 -26.40 6.27 15.39
C LEU A 224 -26.56 6.88 16.80
N ALA A 225 -26.63 6.04 17.82
CA ALA A 225 -26.67 6.51 19.21
C ALA A 225 -25.41 7.32 19.55
N ARG A 226 -24.24 6.84 19.16
CA ARG A 226 -22.97 7.52 19.40
C ARG A 226 -22.86 8.85 18.64
N VAL A 227 -23.28 8.89 17.37
CA VAL A 227 -23.32 10.13 16.58
C VAL A 227 -24.27 11.15 17.23
N ALA A 228 -25.45 10.73 17.68
CA ALA A 228 -26.42 11.59 18.34
C ALA A 228 -25.91 12.16 19.69
N GLU A 229 -25.08 11.43 20.42
CA GLU A 229 -24.40 11.94 21.63
C GLU A 229 -23.37 13.01 21.24
N LEU A 230 -22.50 12.73 20.27
CA LEU A 230 -21.48 13.66 19.80
C LEU A 230 -22.06 14.98 19.29
N GLU A 231 -23.19 14.94 18.58
CA GLU A 231 -23.90 16.15 18.11
C GLU A 231 -24.43 17.04 19.22
N LYS A 232 -24.63 16.51 20.44
CA LYS A 232 -25.02 17.34 21.62
C LYS A 232 -23.82 18.10 22.19
N GLU A 233 -22.62 17.53 22.04
CA GLU A 233 -21.39 18.06 22.63
C GLU A 233 -20.66 19.03 21.71
N ARG A 234 -20.81 18.85 20.40
CA ARG A 234 -20.06 19.60 19.37
C ARG A 234 -20.86 19.84 18.09
N HIS A 235 -20.55 20.95 17.40
CA HIS A 235 -21.26 21.33 16.17
C HIS A 235 -20.88 20.49 14.97
N ASN A 236 -19.64 19.98 14.91
CA ASN A 236 -19.14 19.20 13.80
C ASN A 236 -18.65 17.83 14.31
N VAL A 237 -19.16 16.77 13.73
CA VAL A 237 -18.72 15.39 13.96
C VAL A 237 -17.98 14.89 12.73
N ILE A 238 -16.78 14.36 12.93
CA ILE A 238 -15.91 13.84 11.85
C ILE A 238 -15.76 12.34 12.02
N ILE A 239 -16.10 11.61 10.98
CA ILE A 239 -16.07 10.15 10.95
C ILE A 239 -15.11 9.70 9.85
N ALA A 240 -14.12 8.90 10.19
CA ALA A 240 -13.31 8.17 9.24
C ALA A 240 -13.84 6.73 9.12
N VAL A 241 -13.98 6.23 7.91
CA VAL A 241 -14.51 4.88 7.69
C VAL A 241 -13.72 4.16 6.60
N SER A 242 -13.38 2.90 6.84
CA SER A 242 -12.82 2.05 5.80
C SER A 242 -13.90 1.65 4.78
N GLU A 243 -13.55 1.67 3.48
CA GLU A 243 -14.42 1.16 2.41
C GLU A 243 -14.88 -0.29 2.63
N GLY A 244 -14.09 -1.06 3.38
CA GLY A 244 -14.27 -2.48 3.65
C GLY A 244 -15.16 -2.82 4.86
N VAL A 245 -15.78 -1.84 5.51
CA VAL A 245 -16.66 -2.09 6.65
C VAL A 245 -17.89 -2.90 6.22
N LYS A 246 -18.22 -3.93 7.01
CA LYS A 246 -19.34 -4.85 6.80
C LYS A 246 -20.34 -4.76 7.94
N ASN A 247 -21.60 -5.03 7.62
CA ASN A 247 -22.63 -5.22 8.64
C ASN A 247 -22.45 -6.58 9.37
N LYS A 248 -23.32 -6.86 10.32
CA LYS A 248 -23.33 -8.12 11.10
C LYS A 248 -23.54 -9.37 10.24
N ASP A 249 -24.13 -9.22 9.05
CA ASP A 249 -24.37 -10.31 8.10
C ASP A 249 -23.18 -10.52 7.14
N GLY A 250 -22.10 -9.76 7.30
CA GLY A 250 -20.91 -9.84 6.45
C GLY A 250 -21.03 -9.13 5.09
N VAL A 251 -22.07 -8.31 4.90
CA VAL A 251 -22.30 -7.54 3.67
C VAL A 251 -21.58 -6.20 3.77
N PHE A 252 -20.84 -5.81 2.73
CA PHE A 252 -20.20 -4.50 2.68
C PHE A 252 -21.25 -3.38 2.68
N LEU A 253 -21.01 -2.33 3.46
CA LEU A 253 -21.94 -1.19 3.53
C LEU A 253 -22.13 -0.50 2.18
N CYS A 254 -21.10 -0.41 1.35
CA CYS A 254 -21.18 0.12 0.01
C CYS A 254 -22.14 -0.69 -0.91
N ASP A 255 -22.33 -1.97 -0.65
CA ASP A 255 -23.22 -2.84 -1.42
C ASP A 255 -24.70 -2.60 -1.12
N LEU A 256 -25.00 -1.98 0.02
CA LEU A 256 -26.36 -1.60 0.37
C LEU A 256 -26.86 -0.40 -0.46
N VAL A 257 -25.96 0.31 -1.14
CA VAL A 257 -26.28 1.49 -1.98
C VAL A 257 -26.15 1.20 -3.47
N SER A 258 -25.29 0.23 -3.86
CA SER A 258 -24.92 0.00 -5.26
C SER A 258 -25.44 -1.33 -5.79
N THR A 259 -26.11 -1.29 -6.95
CA THR A 259 -26.63 -2.49 -7.67
C THR A 259 -25.65 -3.04 -8.72
N ALA A 260 -24.51 -2.41 -8.96
CA ALA A 260 -23.59 -2.79 -10.03
C ALA A 260 -22.18 -3.05 -9.50
N GLY A 261 -21.74 -4.30 -9.48
CA GLY A 261 -20.38 -4.70 -9.17
C GLY A 261 -19.73 -5.45 -10.32
N GLN A 262 -18.67 -4.89 -10.94
CA GLN A 262 -17.75 -5.66 -11.77
C GLN A 262 -16.70 -6.33 -10.89
N LEU A 263 -16.46 -7.61 -11.13
CA LEU A 263 -15.38 -8.36 -10.45
C LEU A 263 -14.06 -8.13 -11.21
N ASP A 264 -12.96 -8.00 -10.48
CA ASP A 264 -11.62 -7.99 -11.06
C ASP A 264 -11.14 -9.42 -11.40
N ALA A 265 -9.94 -9.54 -11.96
CA ALA A 265 -9.34 -10.82 -12.34
C ALA A 265 -9.13 -11.80 -11.15
N PHE A 266 -9.26 -11.32 -9.92
CA PHE A 266 -9.13 -12.11 -8.68
C PHE A 266 -10.48 -12.49 -8.07
N GLY A 267 -11.60 -12.12 -8.74
CA GLY A 267 -12.95 -12.35 -8.22
C GLY A 267 -13.40 -11.36 -7.16
N HIS A 268 -12.67 -10.27 -6.96
CA HIS A 268 -13.05 -9.19 -6.05
C HIS A 268 -13.80 -8.09 -6.81
N LYS A 269 -14.68 -7.34 -6.15
CA LYS A 269 -15.21 -6.10 -6.74
C LYS A 269 -14.04 -5.17 -7.06
N ALA A 270 -13.98 -4.72 -8.29
CA ALA A 270 -12.87 -3.91 -8.80
C ALA A 270 -12.72 -2.60 -8.00
N ILE A 271 -13.83 -2.02 -7.56
CA ILE A 271 -13.88 -0.79 -6.77
C ILE A 271 -14.94 -0.98 -5.67
N LEU A 272 -14.51 -0.82 -4.40
CA LEU A 272 -15.42 -0.57 -3.29
C LEU A 272 -15.52 0.96 -3.14
N SER A 273 -16.70 1.53 -3.21
CA SER A 273 -16.96 2.94 -2.93
C SER A 273 -18.42 3.17 -2.60
N GLY A 274 -18.70 4.18 -1.78
CA GLY A 274 -20.05 4.53 -1.38
C GLY A 274 -20.39 4.24 0.09
N THR A 275 -19.47 3.67 0.87
CA THR A 275 -19.64 3.49 2.32
C THR A 275 -19.87 4.82 3.02
N SER A 276 -19.10 5.88 2.69
CA SER A 276 -19.33 7.22 3.26
C SER A 276 -20.68 7.80 2.87
N ARG A 277 -21.17 7.56 1.66
CA ARG A 277 -22.50 8.00 1.21
C ARG A 277 -23.61 7.29 1.96
N TYR A 278 -23.47 5.96 2.11
CA TYR A 278 -24.41 5.17 2.89
C TYR A 278 -24.55 5.73 4.31
N LEU A 279 -23.43 5.93 5.02
CA LEU A 279 -23.44 6.45 6.37
C LEU A 279 -23.95 7.88 6.45
N ALA A 280 -23.57 8.74 5.51
CA ALA A 280 -24.06 10.12 5.45
C ALA A 280 -25.58 10.18 5.21
N ASP A 281 -26.11 9.35 4.32
CA ASP A 281 -27.56 9.27 4.06
C ASP A 281 -28.31 8.66 5.26
N LEU A 282 -27.76 7.62 5.88
CA LEU A 282 -28.29 7.02 7.09
C LEU A 282 -28.43 8.05 8.22
N ILE A 283 -27.34 8.78 8.52
CA ILE A 283 -27.31 9.84 9.54
C ILE A 283 -28.33 10.93 9.21
N ARG A 284 -28.37 11.41 7.96
CA ARG A 284 -29.30 12.45 7.53
C ARG A 284 -30.76 12.03 7.70
N VAL A 285 -31.09 10.80 7.35
CA VAL A 285 -32.48 10.29 7.43
C VAL A 285 -32.89 10.04 8.88
N ARG A 286 -32.01 9.48 9.71
CA ARG A 286 -32.32 9.06 11.08
C ARG A 286 -32.17 10.19 12.11
N LEU A 287 -31.19 11.10 11.93
CA LEU A 287 -30.90 12.18 12.91
C LEU A 287 -31.27 13.57 12.39
N GLY A 288 -31.53 13.74 11.09
CA GLY A 288 -32.01 15.00 10.50
C GLY A 288 -30.93 16.10 10.39
N CYS A 289 -29.67 15.79 10.62
CA CYS A 289 -28.57 16.75 10.53
C CYS A 289 -27.99 16.87 9.10
N LYS A 290 -27.24 17.95 8.87
CA LYS A 290 -26.50 18.14 7.61
C LYS A 290 -25.36 17.14 7.54
N THR A 291 -25.20 16.45 6.40
CA THR A 291 -24.13 15.48 6.19
C THR A 291 -23.31 15.78 4.96
N ARG A 292 -22.03 15.38 4.98
CA ARG A 292 -21.12 15.40 3.83
C ARG A 292 -20.39 14.06 3.74
N ALA A 293 -20.33 13.49 2.55
CA ALA A 293 -19.49 12.33 2.25
C ALA A 293 -18.28 12.77 1.42
N ILE A 294 -17.09 12.27 1.78
CA ILE A 294 -15.82 12.52 1.08
C ILE A 294 -15.17 11.16 0.84
N GLU A 295 -14.82 10.85 -0.39
CA GLU A 295 -14.08 9.64 -0.76
C GLU A 295 -12.63 10.03 -1.11
N PHE A 296 -11.65 9.53 -0.37
CA PHE A 296 -10.23 9.78 -0.68
C PHE A 296 -9.76 8.99 -1.90
N SER A 297 -10.36 7.82 -2.13
CA SER A 297 -10.14 7.01 -3.33
C SER A 297 -8.65 6.89 -3.69
N THR A 298 -8.28 7.00 -4.97
CA THR A 298 -6.89 6.87 -5.45
C THR A 298 -5.96 7.99 -4.98
N LEU A 299 -6.47 9.13 -4.52
CA LEU A 299 -5.64 10.28 -4.09
C LEU A 299 -4.69 9.88 -2.96
N GLN A 300 -5.13 9.05 -2.01
CA GLN A 300 -4.33 8.61 -0.86
C GLN A 300 -3.12 7.74 -1.24
N ARG A 301 -3.06 7.17 -2.44
CA ARG A 301 -1.93 6.33 -2.89
C ARG A 301 -1.05 7.00 -3.94
N CYS A 302 -1.45 8.14 -4.51
CA CYS A 302 -0.70 8.82 -5.57
C CYS A 302 -0.15 10.20 -5.16
N ALA A 303 -0.41 10.66 -3.94
CA ALA A 303 -0.01 11.98 -3.45
C ALA A 303 1.48 12.03 -3.06
N SER A 304 2.38 11.91 -4.03
CA SER A 304 3.83 11.92 -3.80
C SER A 304 4.34 13.23 -3.17
N HIS A 305 3.60 14.34 -3.31
CA HIS A 305 3.92 15.62 -2.68
C HIS A 305 3.77 15.59 -1.14
N LEU A 306 3.04 14.63 -0.60
CA LEU A 306 2.90 14.35 0.84
C LEU A 306 3.61 13.06 1.27
N ALA A 307 4.49 12.49 0.43
CA ALA A 307 5.20 11.28 0.79
C ALA A 307 5.99 11.44 2.09
N SER A 308 5.93 10.43 2.95
CA SER A 308 6.77 10.36 4.14
C SER A 308 8.21 10.03 3.74
N ARG A 309 9.17 10.83 4.24
CA ARG A 309 10.59 10.56 3.99
C ARG A 309 11.03 9.24 4.62
N THR A 310 10.48 8.88 5.77
CA THR A 310 10.71 7.57 6.40
C THR A 310 10.33 6.46 5.41
N ASP A 311 9.11 6.49 4.89
CA ASP A 311 8.59 5.49 3.96
C ASP A 311 9.39 5.42 2.64
N VAL A 312 9.75 6.58 2.05
CA VAL A 312 10.60 6.64 0.85
C VAL A 312 11.97 6.01 1.10
N THR A 313 12.58 6.29 2.27
CA THR A 313 13.90 5.76 2.64
C THR A 313 13.84 4.25 2.85
N GLU A 314 12.85 3.77 3.56
CA GLU A 314 12.68 2.35 3.84
C GLU A 314 12.31 1.55 2.58
N ALA A 315 11.50 2.13 1.69
CA ALA A 315 11.22 1.56 0.37
C ALA A 315 12.53 1.35 -0.44
N TYR A 316 13.43 2.33 -0.43
CA TYR A 316 14.73 2.21 -1.07
C TYR A 316 15.59 1.12 -0.40
N GLN A 317 15.61 1.08 0.93
CA GLN A 317 16.42 0.12 1.69
C GLN A 317 15.98 -1.32 1.47
N VAL A 318 14.68 -1.64 1.45
CA VAL A 318 14.20 -3.00 1.18
C VAL A 318 14.50 -3.44 -0.26
N GLY A 319 14.47 -2.50 -1.22
CA GLY A 319 14.91 -2.77 -2.59
C GLY A 319 16.37 -3.17 -2.66
N GLY A 320 17.24 -2.41 -1.99
CA GLY A 320 18.67 -2.72 -1.90
C GLY A 320 18.96 -4.02 -1.16
N ALA A 321 18.32 -4.24 0.00
CA ALA A 321 18.49 -5.46 0.80
C ALA A 321 18.10 -6.74 0.03
N ALA A 322 17.08 -6.66 -0.84
CA ALA A 322 16.70 -7.77 -1.69
C ALA A 322 17.84 -8.16 -2.67
N VAL A 323 18.51 -7.15 -3.26
CA VAL A 323 19.67 -7.39 -4.14
C VAL A 323 20.83 -8.01 -3.39
N GLU A 324 21.18 -7.46 -2.23
CA GLU A 324 22.24 -8.00 -1.39
C GLU A 324 21.97 -9.45 -0.97
N ALA A 325 20.72 -9.80 -0.67
CA ALA A 325 20.31 -11.18 -0.37
C ALA A 325 20.55 -12.11 -1.58
N ALA A 326 20.18 -11.69 -2.78
CA ALA A 326 20.44 -12.47 -4.00
C ALA A 326 21.95 -12.67 -4.24
N VAL A 327 22.77 -11.66 -3.98
CA VAL A 327 24.26 -11.75 -4.05
C VAL A 327 24.79 -12.77 -3.06
N ARG A 328 24.23 -12.83 -1.83
CA ARG A 328 24.56 -13.86 -0.84
C ARG A 328 24.07 -15.27 -1.21
N GLY A 329 23.33 -15.42 -2.31
CA GLY A 329 22.79 -16.69 -2.79
C GLY A 329 21.41 -17.06 -2.23
N GLU A 330 20.76 -16.13 -1.53
CA GLU A 330 19.40 -16.36 -1.02
C GLU A 330 18.36 -16.35 -2.16
N THR A 331 17.29 -17.13 -2.00
CA THR A 331 16.15 -17.21 -2.93
C THR A 331 14.90 -17.63 -2.18
N ALA A 332 13.71 -17.45 -2.76
CA ALA A 332 12.41 -17.71 -2.12
C ALA A 332 12.22 -16.90 -0.84
N LYS A 333 12.71 -15.66 -0.84
CA LYS A 333 12.64 -14.74 0.29
C LYS A 333 11.91 -13.47 -0.08
N MET A 334 11.39 -12.77 0.93
CA MET A 334 10.96 -11.39 0.84
C MET A 334 11.84 -10.53 1.75
N ALA A 335 12.26 -9.35 1.30
CA ALA A 335 12.85 -8.37 2.18
C ALA A 335 11.76 -7.83 3.13
N ALA A 336 12.05 -7.78 4.42
CA ALA A 336 11.12 -7.32 5.44
C ALA A 336 11.75 -6.22 6.29
N ILE A 337 10.90 -5.38 6.87
CA ILE A 337 11.30 -4.36 7.82
C ILE A 337 11.07 -4.90 9.23
N LYS A 338 12.09 -4.87 10.06
CA LYS A 338 12.02 -5.22 11.47
C LYS A 338 12.26 -3.99 12.32
N ARG A 339 11.27 -3.63 13.14
CA ARG A 339 11.40 -2.52 14.07
C ARG A 339 12.21 -2.92 15.28
N LEU A 340 13.23 -2.13 15.59
CA LEU A 340 14.11 -2.32 16.75
C LEU A 340 13.68 -1.45 17.93
N SER A 341 13.22 -0.22 17.66
CA SER A 341 12.77 0.72 18.70
C SER A 341 11.87 1.82 18.12
N ASN A 342 11.03 2.43 18.99
CA ASN A 342 10.18 3.57 18.64
C ASN A 342 10.81 4.93 18.99
N GLN A 343 11.63 5.00 20.03
CA GLN A 343 12.28 6.23 20.51
C GLN A 343 13.73 5.95 20.92
N PRO A 344 14.71 6.35 20.11
CA PRO A 344 14.56 6.83 18.74
C PRO A 344 14.03 5.73 17.82
N TYR A 345 13.26 6.10 16.77
CA TYR A 345 12.80 5.16 15.79
C TYR A 345 13.98 4.53 15.03
N ARG A 346 14.01 3.19 15.01
CA ARG A 346 15.05 2.42 14.32
C ARG A 346 14.45 1.15 13.72
N VAL A 347 14.87 0.85 12.53
CA VAL A 347 14.55 -0.40 11.82
C VAL A 347 15.83 -1.04 11.26
N GLU A 348 15.73 -2.32 10.98
CA GLU A 348 16.68 -3.07 10.15
C GLU A 348 15.90 -3.84 9.08
N THR A 349 16.59 -4.25 8.01
CA THR A 349 16.04 -5.14 7.01
C THR A 349 16.41 -6.58 7.33
N GLU A 350 15.47 -7.50 7.17
CA GLU A 350 15.69 -8.94 7.29
C GLU A 350 15.06 -9.70 6.12
N MET A 351 15.45 -10.95 5.94
CA MET A 351 14.92 -11.80 4.88
C MET A 351 14.01 -12.87 5.46
N VAL A 352 12.73 -12.85 5.07
CA VAL A 352 11.73 -13.81 5.52
C VAL A 352 11.34 -14.79 4.42
N ASP A 353 10.84 -15.96 4.79
CA ASP A 353 10.39 -16.96 3.82
C ASP A 353 9.12 -16.47 3.11
N VAL A 354 9.17 -16.38 1.78
CA VAL A 354 8.06 -15.85 0.98
C VAL A 354 6.79 -16.69 1.10
N THR A 355 6.92 -18.00 1.37
CA THR A 355 5.77 -18.90 1.52
C THR A 355 4.95 -18.63 2.78
N GLN A 356 5.54 -17.97 3.77
CA GLN A 356 4.86 -17.57 5.01
C GLN A 356 4.22 -16.19 4.91
N VAL A 357 4.43 -15.49 3.80
CA VAL A 357 3.83 -14.17 3.52
C VAL A 357 2.68 -14.31 2.53
N ALA A 358 2.91 -15.06 1.45
CA ALA A 358 1.93 -15.23 0.39
C ALA A 358 0.60 -15.80 0.91
N ASN A 359 -0.51 -15.17 0.54
CA ASN A 359 -1.89 -15.57 0.89
C ASN A 359 -2.26 -15.44 2.39
N PHE A 360 -1.50 -14.66 3.17
CA PHE A 360 -1.85 -14.30 4.54
C PHE A 360 -2.01 -12.79 4.67
N GLU A 361 -2.90 -12.34 5.56
CA GLU A 361 -3.17 -10.93 5.80
C GLU A 361 -2.94 -10.57 7.27
N LYS A 362 -2.29 -9.42 7.51
CA LYS A 362 -2.07 -8.84 8.83
C LYS A 362 -3.11 -7.74 9.09
N THR A 363 -3.99 -7.95 10.06
CA THR A 363 -5.03 -7.00 10.46
C THR A 363 -4.56 -6.08 11.59
N VAL A 364 -5.30 -5.01 11.86
CA VAL A 364 -5.10 -4.18 13.04
C VAL A 364 -5.33 -5.02 14.28
N PRO A 365 -4.37 -5.09 15.24
CA PRO A 365 -4.53 -5.87 16.45
C PRO A 365 -5.78 -5.48 17.24
N ASP A 366 -6.51 -6.46 17.70
CA ASP A 366 -7.77 -6.27 18.42
C ASP A 366 -7.63 -5.37 19.67
N GLU A 367 -6.53 -5.52 20.40
CA GLU A 367 -6.19 -4.70 21.55
C GLU A 367 -5.77 -3.26 21.22
N TRP A 368 -5.69 -2.89 19.94
CA TRP A 368 -5.46 -1.50 19.50
C TRP A 368 -6.76 -0.80 19.11
N ILE A 369 -7.86 -1.54 19.01
CA ILE A 369 -9.20 -1.01 18.76
C ILE A 369 -9.88 -0.72 20.12
N THR A 370 -10.61 0.36 20.22
CA THR A 370 -11.37 0.70 21.44
C THR A 370 -12.48 -0.32 21.72
N ALA A 371 -12.90 -0.42 22.97
CA ALA A 371 -13.88 -1.44 23.39
C ALA A 371 -15.24 -1.31 22.68
N ASP A 372 -15.63 -0.08 22.30
CA ASP A 372 -16.83 0.20 21.51
C ASP A 372 -16.67 -0.12 20.01
N GLY A 373 -15.43 -0.44 19.56
CA GLY A 373 -15.12 -0.74 18.18
C GLY A 373 -15.14 0.46 17.22
N MET A 374 -15.24 1.69 17.73
CA MET A 374 -15.44 2.89 16.93
C MET A 374 -14.23 3.85 16.90
N HIS A 375 -13.09 3.43 17.45
CA HIS A 375 -11.84 4.19 17.40
C HIS A 375 -10.64 3.28 17.62
N VAL A 376 -9.43 3.83 17.52
CA VAL A 376 -8.18 3.17 17.90
C VAL A 376 -7.55 3.88 19.11
N ASN A 377 -6.71 3.15 19.84
CA ASN A 377 -6.07 3.69 21.03
C ASN A 377 -4.61 4.13 20.76
N GLU A 378 -3.94 4.65 21.79
CA GLU A 378 -2.58 5.18 21.72
C GLU A 378 -1.51 4.16 21.28
N LYS A 379 -1.78 2.84 21.37
CA LYS A 379 -0.83 1.82 20.86
C LYS A 379 -0.68 1.91 19.36
N PHE A 380 -1.82 2.11 18.65
CA PHE A 380 -1.80 2.34 17.21
C PHE A 380 -1.02 3.63 16.87
N GLU A 381 -1.28 4.72 17.57
CA GLU A 381 -0.60 5.99 17.32
C GLU A 381 0.92 5.87 17.53
N ARG A 382 1.36 5.22 18.62
CA ARG A 382 2.78 4.95 18.86
C ARG A 382 3.44 4.13 17.75
N TYR A 383 2.70 3.19 17.19
CA TYR A 383 3.17 2.38 16.08
C TYR A 383 3.29 3.20 14.80
N ALA A 384 2.26 3.97 14.44
CA ALA A 384 2.15 4.60 13.13
C ALA A 384 2.81 5.99 13.05
N ARG A 385 2.92 6.74 14.17
CA ARG A 385 3.47 8.09 14.19
C ARG A 385 4.89 8.21 13.61
N PRO A 386 5.83 7.29 13.87
CA PRO A 386 7.17 7.36 13.26
C PRO A 386 7.17 7.19 11.73
N LEU A 387 6.18 6.48 11.18
CA LEU A 387 6.11 6.15 9.76
C LEU A 387 5.71 7.33 8.88
N ILE A 388 5.10 8.36 9.46
CA ILE A 388 4.63 9.56 8.74
C ILE A 388 5.59 10.75 8.85
N GLN A 389 6.81 10.53 9.31
CA GLN A 389 7.73 11.62 9.65
C GLN A 389 8.51 12.13 8.44
N ALA A 390 8.84 13.42 8.53
CA ALA A 390 9.61 14.21 7.57
C ALA A 390 9.04 14.20 6.13
N GLU A 391 9.55 15.09 5.31
CA GLU A 391 9.10 15.33 3.95
C GLU A 391 10.20 15.00 2.95
N LEU A 392 9.80 14.49 1.78
CA LEU A 392 10.61 14.47 0.58
C LEU A 392 10.06 15.52 -0.37
N THR A 393 10.67 16.70 -0.39
CA THR A 393 10.20 17.81 -1.25
C THR A 393 10.20 17.41 -2.72
N PRO A 394 9.08 17.55 -3.44
CA PRO A 394 9.04 17.37 -4.88
C PRO A 394 9.99 18.35 -5.61
N ILE A 395 10.46 17.94 -6.78
CA ILE A 395 11.15 18.85 -7.70
C ILE A 395 10.08 19.53 -8.55
N TYR A 396 9.95 20.84 -8.44
CA TYR A 396 8.93 21.62 -9.13
C TYR A 396 9.44 22.23 -10.44
N ILE A 397 8.60 22.15 -11.48
CA ILE A 397 8.77 22.91 -12.73
C ILE A 397 7.43 23.58 -13.04
N ASN A 398 7.46 24.87 -13.30
CA ASN A 398 6.25 25.66 -13.61
C ASN A 398 5.14 25.53 -12.56
N GLY A 399 5.50 25.39 -11.28
CA GLY A 399 4.55 25.31 -10.18
C GLY A 399 3.94 23.94 -9.90
N VAL A 400 4.30 22.90 -10.65
CA VAL A 400 3.82 21.52 -10.44
C VAL A 400 4.99 20.54 -10.28
N PRO A 401 4.82 19.43 -9.55
CA PRO A 401 5.85 18.40 -9.41
C PRO A 401 6.28 17.83 -10.77
N ARG A 402 7.59 17.75 -10.97
CA ARG A 402 8.18 17.05 -12.12
C ARG A 402 8.27 15.56 -11.82
N HIS A 403 7.88 14.74 -12.78
CA HIS A 403 7.99 13.29 -12.73
C HIS A 403 8.83 12.77 -13.91
N ILE A 404 9.38 11.54 -13.76
CA ILE A 404 10.04 10.81 -14.83
C ILE A 404 9.07 9.78 -15.42
N HIS A 405 9.15 9.58 -16.72
CA HIS A 405 8.34 8.60 -17.46
C HIS A 405 9.24 7.76 -18.38
N LEU A 406 8.79 6.52 -18.70
CA LEU A 406 9.41 5.67 -19.72
C LEU A 406 9.22 6.25 -21.12
#